data_c0f2546130ae3996463781830b900937
#
_entry.id   c0f2546130ae3996463781830b900937
#
_cell.length_a   1.000
_cell.length_b   1.000
_cell.length_c   1.000
_cell.angle_alpha   90.00
_cell.angle_beta   90.00
_cell.angle_gamma   90.00
#
_symmetry.space_group_name_H-M   'P 1'
#
loop_
_entity.id
_entity.type
_entity.pdbx_description
1 polymer ?
#
loop_
_entity_poly.entity_id
_entity_poly.type
_entity_poly.pdbx_seq_one_letter_code
_entity_poly.pdbx_strand_id
1 'polypeptide(L)'
;AAKHLQTARIDYLNKIWSKDRELKQYGFDINDTSLQAVLNTFTQRTNNAPSQTELLLTEAQLTKQLYKFAANNTNITDFSRQHQSTDKANDFLNHGNYLAYGLAASTLWVLGIPHGFAVMHGKTRRGALGFDIADLIKDALVLPWAFICAKENASEQEFRKQLLQV
;
A
#
# COMPACT_ATOMS: atom_id res chain seq x y z
N ALA A 1 19.38 1.45 -2.88
CA ALA A 1 18.31 1.98 -2.00
C ALA A 1 16.93 1.68 -2.56
N ALA A 2 16.56 2.11 -3.79
CA ALA A 2 15.21 1.95 -4.35
C ALA A 2 14.73 0.49 -4.43
N LYS A 3 15.55 -0.43 -4.94
CA LYS A 3 15.19 -1.86 -4.97
C LYS A 3 14.97 -2.43 -3.57
N HIS A 4 15.80 -2.07 -2.59
CA HIS A 4 15.61 -2.51 -1.20
C HIS A 4 14.31 -2.00 -0.60
N LEU A 5 13.91 -0.76 -0.93
CA LEU A 5 12.63 -0.21 -0.48
C LEU A 5 11.45 -1.04 -1.02
N GLN A 6 11.50 -1.42 -2.30
CA GLN A 6 10.45 -2.25 -2.91
C GLN A 6 10.42 -3.67 -2.33
N THR A 7 11.58 -4.26 -2.04
CA THR A 7 11.65 -5.56 -1.35
C THR A 7 11.05 -5.46 0.05
N ALA A 8 11.44 -4.46 0.85
CA ALA A 8 10.91 -4.25 2.20
C ALA A 8 9.39 -4.05 2.21
N ARG A 9 8.81 -3.42 1.18
CA ARG A 9 7.36 -3.27 1.00
C ARG A 9 6.66 -4.63 0.90
N ILE A 10 7.20 -5.54 0.10
CA ILE A 10 6.65 -6.90 -0.05
C ILE A 10 6.86 -7.74 1.21
N ASP A 11 8.02 -7.64 1.85
CA ASP A 11 8.32 -8.36 3.10
C ASP A 11 7.35 -7.93 4.21
N TYR A 12 7.05 -6.63 4.29
CA TYR A 12 6.10 -6.11 5.26
C TYR A 12 4.67 -6.59 4.98
N LEU A 13 4.23 -6.56 3.72
CA LEU A 13 2.93 -7.10 3.31
C LEU A 13 2.82 -8.58 3.70
N ASN A 14 3.81 -9.39 3.35
CA ASN A 14 3.86 -10.80 3.70
C ASN A 14 3.79 -11.03 5.21
N LYS A 15 4.53 -10.24 5.98
CA LYS A 15 4.55 -10.31 7.44
C LYS A 15 3.17 -10.03 8.05
N ILE A 16 2.49 -8.99 7.59
CA ILE A 16 1.18 -8.61 8.12
C ILE A 16 0.12 -9.63 7.70
N TRP A 17 -0.02 -9.91 6.41
CA TRP A 17 -1.09 -10.78 5.91
C TRP A 17 -0.93 -12.25 6.33
N SER A 18 0.29 -12.70 6.65
CA SER A 18 0.51 -14.04 7.20
C SER A 18 -0.02 -14.20 8.62
N LYS A 19 -0.05 -13.15 9.41
CA LYS A 19 -0.39 -13.17 10.84
C LYS A 19 -1.81 -12.74 11.14
N ASP A 20 -2.38 -11.86 10.32
CA ASP A 20 -3.68 -11.27 10.54
C ASP A 20 -4.80 -12.25 10.13
N ARG A 21 -5.51 -12.77 11.13
CA ARG A 21 -6.61 -13.72 10.93
C ARG A 21 -7.84 -13.05 10.33
N GLU A 22 -8.08 -11.80 10.65
CA GLU A 22 -9.24 -11.06 10.17
C GLU A 22 -9.08 -10.74 8.67
N LEU A 23 -7.91 -10.29 8.25
CA LEU A 23 -7.61 -10.10 6.83
C LEU A 23 -7.79 -11.39 6.02
N LYS A 24 -7.38 -12.55 6.57
CA LYS A 24 -7.57 -13.85 5.91
C LYS A 24 -9.03 -14.21 5.71
N GLN A 25 -9.92 -13.87 6.64
CA GLN A 25 -11.36 -14.13 6.51
C GLN A 25 -11.97 -13.37 5.31
N TYR A 26 -11.40 -12.23 4.94
CA TYR A 26 -11.78 -11.45 3.77
C TYR A 26 -11.01 -11.83 2.51
N GLY A 27 -10.22 -12.90 2.53
CA GLY A 27 -9.48 -13.39 1.38
C GLY A 27 -8.11 -12.73 1.17
N PHE A 28 -7.65 -11.87 2.06
CA PHE A 28 -6.30 -11.32 2.03
C PHE A 28 -5.32 -12.33 2.63
N ASP A 29 -5.13 -13.43 1.92
CA ASP A 29 -4.24 -14.53 2.33
C ASP A 29 -3.00 -14.55 1.45
N ILE A 30 -1.83 -14.54 2.09
CA ILE A 30 -0.55 -14.61 1.41
C ILE A 30 -0.37 -15.93 0.63
N ASN A 31 -1.09 -16.98 0.97
CA ASN A 31 -1.06 -18.25 0.27
C ASN A 31 -1.96 -18.29 -0.98
N ASP A 32 -2.68 -17.22 -1.28
CA ASP A 32 -3.48 -17.14 -2.51
C ASP A 32 -2.57 -17.20 -3.75
N THR A 33 -2.89 -18.14 -4.65
CA THR A 33 -2.06 -18.41 -5.83
C THR A 33 -1.98 -17.21 -6.77
N SER A 34 -3.07 -16.46 -6.94
CA SER A 34 -3.11 -15.28 -7.82
C SER A 34 -2.28 -14.14 -7.23
N LEU A 35 -2.36 -13.92 -5.93
CA LEU A 35 -1.55 -12.96 -5.21
C LEU A 35 -0.06 -13.31 -5.32
N GLN A 36 0.30 -14.57 -5.08
CA GLN A 36 1.69 -15.03 -5.18
C GLN A 36 2.27 -14.83 -6.57
N ALA A 37 1.50 -15.07 -7.63
CA ALA A 37 1.93 -14.80 -8.99
C ALA A 37 2.23 -13.31 -9.22
N VAL A 38 1.40 -12.42 -8.69
CA VAL A 38 1.62 -10.97 -8.75
C VAL A 38 2.88 -10.55 -8.00
N LEU A 39 3.05 -11.02 -6.75
CA LEU A 39 4.21 -10.68 -5.92
C LEU A 39 5.53 -11.22 -6.50
N ASN A 40 5.53 -12.44 -7.02
CA ASN A 40 6.69 -13.03 -7.68
C ASN A 40 7.08 -12.25 -8.95
N THR A 41 6.11 -11.90 -9.79
CA THR A 41 6.35 -11.08 -10.98
C THR A 41 6.94 -9.72 -10.61
N PHE A 42 6.40 -9.08 -9.57
CA PHE A 42 6.92 -7.81 -9.07
C PHE A 42 8.36 -7.93 -8.57
N THR A 43 8.66 -8.97 -7.77
CA THR A 43 10.00 -9.22 -7.23
C THR A 43 11.02 -9.44 -8.34
N GLN A 44 10.68 -10.27 -9.35
CA GLN A 44 11.55 -10.50 -10.50
C GLN A 44 11.83 -9.21 -11.28
N ARG A 45 10.79 -8.43 -11.58
CA ARG A 45 10.93 -7.16 -12.31
C ARG A 45 11.74 -6.14 -11.53
N THR A 46 11.52 -6.04 -10.21
CA THR A 46 12.29 -5.16 -9.33
C THR A 46 13.77 -5.52 -9.34
N ASN A 47 14.11 -6.80 -9.22
CA ASN A 47 15.50 -7.26 -9.23
C ASN A 47 16.19 -6.98 -10.56
N ASN A 48 15.48 -7.15 -11.68
CA ASN A 48 16.01 -6.98 -13.02
C ASN A 48 15.87 -5.55 -13.58
N ALA A 49 15.20 -4.63 -12.87
CA ALA A 49 14.97 -3.29 -13.34
C ALA A 49 16.28 -2.54 -13.63
N PRO A 50 16.50 -2.07 -14.86
CA PRO A 50 17.75 -1.38 -15.25
C PRO A 50 17.76 0.09 -14.82
N SER A 51 16.61 0.66 -14.48
CA SER A 51 16.48 2.08 -14.17
C SER A 51 15.41 2.35 -13.11
N GLN A 52 15.45 3.55 -12.56
CA GLN A 52 14.42 4.04 -11.63
C GLN A 52 13.05 4.16 -12.32
N THR A 53 13.02 4.52 -13.59
CA THR A 53 11.78 4.58 -14.37
C THR A 53 11.11 3.22 -14.44
N GLU A 54 11.88 2.15 -14.69
CA GLU A 54 11.34 0.78 -14.70
C GLU A 54 10.84 0.34 -13.32
N LEU A 55 11.50 0.78 -12.23
CA LEU A 55 11.01 0.53 -10.87
C LEU A 55 9.67 1.21 -10.61
N LEU A 56 9.50 2.46 -11.04
CA LEU A 56 8.23 3.19 -10.89
C LEU A 56 7.10 2.55 -11.71
N LEU A 57 7.39 2.10 -12.94
CA LEU A 57 6.42 1.37 -13.75
C LEU A 57 6.03 0.03 -13.10
N THR A 58 7.00 -0.69 -12.57
CA THR A 58 6.78 -1.95 -11.85
C THR A 58 5.92 -1.73 -10.61
N GLU A 59 6.17 -0.67 -9.86
CA GLU A 59 5.37 -0.26 -8.71
C GLU A 59 3.91 0.06 -9.09
N ALA A 60 3.72 0.85 -10.15
CA ALA A 60 2.39 1.22 -10.62
C ALA A 60 1.59 -0.03 -11.06
N GLN A 61 2.25 -1.01 -11.67
CA GLN A 61 1.63 -2.28 -12.05
C GLN A 61 1.24 -3.11 -10.82
N LEU A 62 2.12 -3.23 -9.81
CA LEU A 62 1.80 -3.90 -8.55
C LEU A 62 0.55 -3.28 -7.92
N THR A 63 0.56 -1.97 -7.73
CA THR A 63 -0.55 -1.24 -7.10
C THR A 63 -1.87 -1.50 -7.84
N LYS A 64 -1.86 -1.48 -9.16
CA LYS A 64 -3.05 -1.80 -9.97
C LYS A 64 -3.54 -3.24 -9.77
N GLN A 65 -2.63 -4.20 -9.68
CA GLN A 65 -2.99 -5.61 -9.44
C GLN A 65 -3.51 -5.83 -8.02
N LEU A 66 -2.93 -5.16 -7.02
CA LEU A 66 -3.40 -5.22 -5.63
C LEU A 66 -4.79 -4.61 -5.47
N TYR A 67 -5.09 -3.50 -6.14
CA TYR A 67 -6.46 -2.94 -6.16
C TYR A 67 -7.46 -3.92 -6.77
N LYS A 68 -7.09 -4.56 -7.88
CA LYS A 68 -7.95 -5.59 -8.51
C LYS A 68 -8.19 -6.77 -7.57
N PHE A 69 -7.13 -7.25 -6.91
CA PHE A 69 -7.22 -8.33 -5.93
C PHE A 69 -8.15 -7.96 -4.76
N ALA A 70 -7.97 -6.78 -4.19
CA ALA A 70 -8.79 -6.28 -3.09
C ALA A 70 -10.26 -6.11 -3.49
N ALA A 71 -10.52 -5.54 -4.65
CA ALA A 71 -11.87 -5.37 -5.18
C ALA A 71 -12.59 -6.72 -5.38
N ASN A 72 -11.90 -7.70 -5.93
CA ASN A 72 -12.44 -9.06 -6.11
C ASN A 72 -12.79 -9.71 -4.78
N ASN A 73 -11.91 -9.63 -3.78
CA ASN A 73 -12.12 -10.24 -2.47
C ASN A 73 -13.26 -9.59 -1.68
N THR A 74 -13.54 -8.34 -1.94
CA THR A 74 -14.59 -7.59 -1.25
C THR A 74 -15.88 -7.44 -2.09
N ASN A 75 -15.92 -8.03 -3.28
CA ASN A 75 -17.03 -7.93 -4.24
C ASN A 75 -17.38 -6.48 -4.63
N ILE A 76 -16.37 -5.60 -4.66
CA ILE A 76 -16.52 -4.24 -5.17
C ILE A 76 -16.28 -4.28 -6.67
N THR A 77 -17.34 -4.11 -7.46
CA THR A 77 -17.29 -4.13 -8.93
C THR A 77 -16.82 -2.79 -9.49
N ASP A 78 -16.18 -2.83 -10.68
CA ASP A 78 -15.79 -1.63 -11.45
C ASP A 78 -14.95 -0.60 -10.68
N PHE A 79 -14.11 -1.09 -9.73
CA PHE A 79 -13.25 -0.21 -8.97
C PHE A 79 -12.21 0.47 -9.87
N SER A 80 -12.17 1.78 -9.81
CA SER A 80 -11.12 2.62 -10.40
C SER A 80 -10.56 3.57 -9.36
N ARG A 81 -9.24 3.63 -9.22
CA ARG A 81 -8.60 4.53 -8.26
C ARG A 81 -8.80 5.98 -8.66
N GLN A 82 -9.47 6.75 -7.83
CA GLN A 82 -9.78 8.17 -8.03
C GLN A 82 -9.43 8.96 -6.75
N HIS A 83 -8.75 10.09 -6.92
CA HIS A 83 -8.40 10.95 -5.79
C HIS A 83 -9.55 11.90 -5.40
N GLN A 84 -10.42 12.21 -6.34
CA GLN A 84 -11.65 12.98 -6.11
C GLN A 84 -12.83 12.03 -6.28
N SER A 85 -13.06 11.18 -5.30
CA SER A 85 -14.02 10.12 -5.43
C SER A 85 -15.27 10.36 -4.59
N THR A 86 -16.34 9.72 -5.05
CA THR A 86 -17.63 9.63 -4.36
C THR A 86 -17.89 8.25 -3.79
N ASP A 87 -16.99 7.27 -4.00
CA ASP A 87 -17.15 5.91 -3.45
C ASP A 87 -16.32 5.70 -2.17
N LYS A 88 -16.85 4.89 -1.27
CA LYS A 88 -16.25 4.65 0.05
C LYS A 88 -14.85 4.04 -0.01
N ALA A 89 -14.56 3.17 -0.96
CA ALA A 89 -13.24 2.53 -1.04
C ALA A 89 -12.17 3.57 -1.37
N ASN A 90 -12.45 4.46 -2.31
CA ASN A 90 -11.55 5.57 -2.64
C ASN A 90 -11.43 6.57 -1.48
N ASP A 91 -12.52 6.88 -0.77
CA ASP A 91 -12.48 7.76 0.40
C ASP A 91 -11.61 7.18 1.52
N PHE A 92 -11.76 5.89 1.84
CA PHE A 92 -10.91 5.22 2.82
C PHE A 92 -9.46 5.11 2.36
N LEU A 93 -9.20 4.85 1.08
CA LEU A 93 -7.83 4.88 0.54
C LEU A 93 -7.20 6.26 0.67
N ASN A 94 -7.94 7.33 0.38
CA ASN A 94 -7.47 8.69 0.54
C ASN A 94 -7.14 8.97 2.01
N HIS A 95 -8.08 8.68 2.90
CA HIS A 95 -7.93 8.89 4.34
C HIS A 95 -6.74 8.09 4.90
N GLY A 96 -6.66 6.79 4.60
CA GLY A 96 -5.57 5.94 5.06
C GLY A 96 -4.20 6.36 4.50
N ASN A 97 -4.14 6.82 3.26
CA ASN A 97 -2.91 7.36 2.70
C ASN A 97 -2.43 8.61 3.45
N TYR A 98 -3.34 9.53 3.82
CA TYR A 98 -2.97 10.69 4.64
C TYR A 98 -2.44 10.27 6.02
N LEU A 99 -3.04 9.28 6.66
CA LEU A 99 -2.55 8.73 7.92
C LEU A 99 -1.15 8.11 7.76
N ALA A 100 -0.93 7.35 6.70
CA ALA A 100 0.38 6.75 6.38
C ALA A 100 1.44 7.83 6.13
N TYR A 101 1.11 8.90 5.41
CA TYR A 101 2.03 10.03 5.20
C TYR A 101 2.37 10.75 6.51
N GLY A 102 1.37 10.98 7.37
CA GLY A 102 1.59 11.57 8.69
C GLY A 102 2.51 10.73 9.56
N LEU A 103 2.29 9.41 9.60
CA LEU A 103 3.12 8.47 10.34
C LEU A 103 4.57 8.46 9.80
N ALA A 104 4.74 8.37 8.48
CA ALA A 104 6.06 8.41 7.84
C ALA A 104 6.79 9.71 8.16
N ALA A 105 6.13 10.86 8.04
CA ALA A 105 6.71 12.15 8.36
C ALA A 105 7.13 12.25 9.83
N SER A 106 6.28 11.78 10.75
CA SER A 106 6.59 11.77 12.19
C SER A 106 7.78 10.85 12.50
N THR A 107 7.84 9.68 11.85
CA THR A 107 8.96 8.73 12.01
C THR A 107 10.28 9.35 11.54
N LEU A 108 10.29 9.97 10.36
CA LEU A 108 11.47 10.65 9.85
C LEU A 108 11.93 11.80 10.76
N TRP A 109 10.97 12.55 11.31
CA TRP A 109 11.25 13.62 12.28
C TRP A 109 11.93 13.07 13.54
N VAL A 110 11.36 12.01 14.15
CA VAL A 110 11.92 11.38 15.36
C VAL A 110 13.31 10.82 15.12
N LEU A 111 13.58 10.27 13.93
CA LEU A 111 14.88 9.72 13.54
C LEU A 111 15.88 10.79 13.10
N GLY A 112 15.48 12.06 13.01
CA GLY A 112 16.33 13.15 12.52
C GLY A 112 16.70 13.02 11.04
N ILE A 113 15.89 12.32 10.23
CA ILE A 113 16.16 12.09 8.82
C ILE A 113 15.49 13.19 7.98
N PRO A 114 16.23 13.92 7.15
CA PRO A 114 15.66 14.96 6.31
C PRO A 114 14.65 14.41 5.29
N HIS A 115 13.47 15.00 5.22
CA HIS A 115 12.36 14.56 4.36
C HIS A 115 12.63 14.75 2.85
N GLY A 116 13.62 15.56 2.48
CA GLY A 116 13.93 15.90 1.09
C GLY A 116 14.70 14.85 0.30
N PHE A 117 15.23 13.81 0.94
CA PHE A 117 16.00 12.76 0.27
C PHE A 117 15.06 11.73 -0.35
N ALA A 118 14.71 11.92 -1.63
CA ALA A 118 13.92 10.96 -2.37
C ALA A 118 14.72 9.69 -2.67
N VAL A 119 14.08 8.53 -2.52
CA VAL A 119 14.62 7.22 -2.93
C VAL A 119 13.99 6.77 -4.24
N MET A 120 12.66 6.87 -4.34
CA MET A 120 11.88 6.48 -5.53
C MET A 120 11.29 7.69 -6.25
N HIS A 121 10.62 8.58 -5.53
CA HIS A 121 9.97 9.76 -6.09
C HIS A 121 10.98 10.88 -6.27
N GLY A 122 11.14 11.37 -7.49
CA GLY A 122 12.18 12.34 -7.85
C GLY A 122 12.26 13.60 -6.97
N LYS A 123 13.37 14.30 -7.06
CA LYS A 123 13.76 15.46 -6.22
C LYS A 123 12.78 16.65 -6.25
N THR A 124 11.84 16.67 -7.19
CA THR A 124 10.88 17.77 -7.38
C THR A 124 9.70 17.74 -6.41
N ARG A 125 9.45 16.62 -5.75
CA ARG A 125 8.34 16.48 -4.81
C ARG A 125 8.77 16.84 -3.40
N ARG A 126 8.18 17.89 -2.85
CA ARG A 126 8.44 18.31 -1.46
C ARG A 126 8.09 17.19 -0.49
N GLY A 127 9.05 16.80 0.39
CA GLY A 127 8.82 15.69 1.34
C GLY A 127 8.83 14.30 0.70
N ALA A 128 9.51 14.11 -0.44
CA ALA A 128 9.47 12.88 -1.23
C ALA A 128 9.81 11.60 -0.43
N LEU A 129 10.74 11.67 0.52
CA LEU A 129 11.07 10.51 1.37
C LEU A 129 9.90 10.07 2.25
N GLY A 130 9.06 11.00 2.72
CA GLY A 130 7.85 10.67 3.47
C GLY A 130 6.88 9.82 2.66
N PHE A 131 6.75 10.09 1.36
CA PHE A 131 5.93 9.27 0.47
C PHE A 131 6.54 7.89 0.24
N ASP A 132 7.87 7.83 0.02
CA ASP A 132 8.60 6.57 -0.16
C ASP A 132 8.45 5.66 1.07
N ILE A 133 8.53 6.22 2.29
CA ILE A 133 8.36 5.46 3.54
C ILE A 133 6.89 5.05 3.75
N ALA A 134 5.93 5.93 3.44
CA ALA A 134 4.53 5.58 3.54
C ALA A 134 4.15 4.40 2.63
N ASP A 135 4.76 4.28 1.46
CA ASP A 135 4.51 3.18 0.53
C ASP A 135 4.88 1.80 1.12
N LEU A 136 5.77 1.75 2.12
CA LEU A 136 6.09 0.50 2.83
C LEU A 136 4.89 -0.12 3.53
N ILE A 137 3.97 0.70 4.03
CA ILE A 137 2.86 0.26 4.87
C ILE A 137 1.50 0.29 4.17
N LYS A 138 1.36 1.07 3.09
CA LYS A 138 0.06 1.30 2.45
C LYS A 138 -0.57 0.01 1.91
N ASP A 139 0.20 -0.83 1.24
CA ASP A 139 -0.34 -2.07 0.67
C ASP A 139 -0.70 -3.11 1.73
N ALA A 140 0.09 -3.15 2.80
CA ALA A 140 -0.12 -4.12 3.86
C ALA A 140 -1.30 -3.79 4.77
N LEU A 141 -1.56 -2.51 5.00
CA LEU A 141 -2.51 -2.02 5.99
C LEU A 141 -3.65 -1.22 5.37
N VAL A 142 -3.34 -0.14 4.66
CA VAL A 142 -4.37 0.78 4.16
C VAL A 142 -5.23 0.10 3.11
N LEU A 143 -4.62 -0.61 2.17
CA LEU A 143 -5.33 -1.26 1.07
C LEU A 143 -6.41 -2.24 1.57
N PRO A 144 -6.09 -3.30 2.33
CA PRO A 144 -7.10 -4.28 2.72
C PRO A 144 -8.19 -3.64 3.56
N TRP A 145 -7.85 -2.83 4.55
CA TRP A 145 -8.85 -2.22 5.44
C TRP A 145 -9.74 -1.20 4.74
N ALA A 146 -9.24 -0.48 3.74
CA ALA A 146 -10.06 0.44 2.94
C ALA A 146 -11.17 -0.32 2.19
N PHE A 147 -10.85 -1.46 1.59
CA PHE A 147 -11.82 -2.26 0.86
C PHE A 147 -12.76 -3.03 1.80
N ILE A 148 -12.26 -3.59 2.89
CA ILE A 148 -13.09 -4.27 3.91
C ILE A 148 -14.08 -3.29 4.52
N CYS A 149 -13.62 -2.15 4.99
CA CYS A 149 -14.48 -1.12 5.60
C CYS A 149 -15.49 -0.55 4.60
N ALA A 150 -15.14 -0.43 3.32
CA ALA A 150 -16.08 -0.03 2.28
C ALA A 150 -17.17 -1.09 2.08
N LYS A 151 -16.80 -2.38 2.02
CA LYS A 151 -17.73 -3.50 1.93
C LYS A 151 -18.70 -3.55 3.11
N GLU A 152 -18.17 -3.39 4.33
CA GLU A 152 -18.94 -3.45 5.58
C GLU A 152 -19.70 -2.13 5.88
N ASN A 153 -19.61 -1.15 5.00
CA ASN A 153 -20.20 0.17 5.18
C ASN A 153 -19.80 0.85 6.49
N ALA A 154 -18.56 0.64 6.92
CA ALA A 154 -18.00 1.16 8.17
C ALA A 154 -17.93 2.69 8.19
N SER A 155 -17.80 3.25 9.39
CA SER A 155 -17.50 4.65 9.62
C SER A 155 -15.99 4.94 9.51
N GLU A 156 -15.63 6.21 9.33
CA GLU A 156 -14.21 6.63 9.36
C GLU A 156 -13.54 6.30 10.70
N GLN A 157 -14.29 6.36 11.80
CA GLN A 157 -13.75 6.04 13.13
C GLN A 157 -13.38 4.56 13.24
N GLU A 158 -14.24 3.68 12.73
CA GLU A 158 -13.97 2.24 12.67
C GLU A 158 -12.76 1.94 11.79
N PHE A 159 -12.69 2.55 10.60
CA PHE A 159 -11.52 2.42 9.72
C PHE A 159 -10.22 2.84 10.40
N ARG A 160 -10.19 4.00 11.06
CA ARG A 160 -9.01 4.45 11.82
C ARG A 160 -8.63 3.47 12.91
N LYS A 161 -9.62 2.93 13.64
CA LYS A 161 -9.38 1.94 14.69
C LYS A 161 -8.68 0.71 14.14
N GLN A 162 -9.12 0.19 12.98
CA GLN A 162 -8.46 -0.94 12.34
C GLN A 162 -7.01 -0.65 11.95
N LEU A 163 -6.73 0.54 11.43
CA LEU A 163 -5.35 0.90 11.07
C LEU A 163 -4.40 1.09 12.27
N LEU A 164 -4.92 1.44 13.44
CA LEU A 164 -4.12 1.74 14.63
C LEU A 164 -3.96 0.55 15.59
N GLN A 165 -4.65 -0.57 15.35
CA GLN A 165 -4.58 -1.78 16.19
C GLN A 165 -3.51 -2.79 15.76
N VAL A 166 -2.70 -2.46 14.76
CA VAL A 166 -1.65 -3.35 14.20
C VAL A 166 -0.36 -3.27 15.00
#